data_d272000c00dc9acfa251c146b0df8574
#
_entry.id   d272000c00dc9acfa251c146b0df8574
#
_cell.length_a   1.000
_cell.length_b   1.000
_cell.length_c   1.000
_cell.angle_alpha   90.00
_cell.angle_beta   90.00
_cell.angle_gamma   90.00
#
_symmetry.space_group_name_H-M   'P 1'
#
loop_
_entity.id
_entity.type
_entity.pdbx_description
1 polymer ?
#
loop_
_entity_poly.entity_id
_entity_poly.type
_entity_poly.pdbx_seq_one_letter_code
_entity_poly.pdbx_strand_id
1 'polypeptide(L)'
;MSEAGPLPSFAVRFPEALAWYRDKLVLPGGGHEVVSGQDLLAGAAEQLMARFAALYPDSDRRALVSMWSQWHFGALVIPATAAILLGDRDLPLELDRIAIVPQEAGLTSAIVIPDEGARRCDGDDPFARLFDGHVAPLVALLARQFRVSPRLLWANAAAIFEWTLQQVPAELADARMLAAARLRLERPLEPDGRRNLMFEAVRYPVEQGEPVRRRKLCCLRHLLAGVEHCGSLCPLHAGCTPATSNAA
;
A
#
# COMPACT_ATOMS: atom_id res chain seq x y z
N MET A 1 -19.85 10.95 9.07
CA MET A 1 -19.02 10.09 9.96
C MET A 1 -18.70 8.86 9.16
N SER A 2 -17.45 8.45 9.07
CA SER A 2 -17.08 7.18 8.41
C SER A 2 -17.72 6.03 9.20
N GLU A 3 -18.32 5.08 8.51
CA GLU A 3 -18.89 3.89 9.16
C GLU A 3 -17.79 3.08 9.88
N ALA A 4 -16.54 3.15 9.42
CA ALA A 4 -15.41 2.40 9.96
C ALA A 4 -14.87 2.92 11.30
N GLY A 5 -15.14 4.17 11.68
CA GLY A 5 -14.69 4.80 12.92
C GLY A 5 -14.49 6.32 12.81
N PRO A 6 -14.20 7.01 13.93
CA PRO A 6 -13.88 8.43 13.91
C PRO A 6 -12.65 8.72 13.05
N LEU A 7 -12.68 9.84 12.33
CA LEU A 7 -11.55 10.27 11.52
C LEU A 7 -10.48 10.95 12.40
N PRO A 8 -9.20 10.67 12.17
CA PRO A 8 -8.12 11.42 12.79
C PRO A 8 -8.12 12.89 12.35
N SER A 9 -7.68 13.80 13.23
CA SER A 9 -7.67 15.24 12.97
C SER A 9 -6.81 15.64 11.76
N PHE A 10 -5.79 14.85 11.42
CA PHE A 10 -4.93 15.10 10.27
C PHE A 10 -5.61 14.81 8.91
N ALA A 11 -6.65 13.99 8.88
CA ALA A 11 -7.31 13.58 7.62
C ALA A 11 -7.91 14.77 6.84
N VAL A 12 -8.35 15.82 7.55
CA VAL A 12 -8.89 17.05 6.92
C VAL A 12 -7.84 17.83 6.13
N ARG A 13 -6.56 17.60 6.40
CA ARG A 13 -5.43 18.29 5.73
C ARG A 13 -5.04 17.65 4.40
N PHE A 14 -5.60 16.49 4.06
CA PHE A 14 -5.26 15.80 2.81
C PHE A 14 -5.72 16.62 1.61
N PRO A 15 -4.84 16.79 0.61
CA PRO A 15 -5.19 17.47 -0.64
C PRO A 15 -6.34 16.75 -1.36
N GLU A 16 -6.99 17.44 -2.28
CA GLU A 16 -8.15 16.91 -3.03
C GLU A 16 -7.80 15.62 -3.78
N ALA A 17 -6.61 15.52 -4.33
CA ALA A 17 -6.12 14.30 -5.01
C ALA A 17 -6.11 13.06 -4.09
N LEU A 18 -6.08 13.25 -2.76
CA LEU A 18 -6.11 12.19 -1.75
C LEU A 18 -7.42 12.15 -0.97
N ALA A 19 -8.46 12.87 -1.38
CA ALA A 19 -9.74 12.95 -0.65
C ALA A 19 -10.36 11.58 -0.38
N TRP A 20 -10.28 10.66 -1.36
CA TRP A 20 -10.75 9.27 -1.24
C TRP A 20 -10.10 8.48 -0.10
N TYR A 21 -8.92 8.91 0.37
CA TYR A 21 -8.14 8.19 1.39
C TYR A 21 -8.28 8.77 2.79
N ARG A 22 -9.13 9.79 2.99
CA ARG A 22 -9.33 10.46 4.29
C ARG A 22 -9.91 9.54 5.35
N ASP A 23 -10.71 8.54 4.93
CA ASP A 23 -11.38 7.57 5.79
C ASP A 23 -10.68 6.20 5.83
N LYS A 24 -9.46 6.09 5.33
CA LYS A 24 -8.71 4.82 5.31
C LYS A 24 -7.87 4.60 6.57
N LEU A 25 -7.48 5.66 7.30
CA LEU A 25 -7.02 5.56 8.69
C LEU A 25 -8.12 6.10 9.58
N VAL A 26 -8.52 5.31 10.58
CA VAL A 26 -9.58 5.67 11.52
C VAL A 26 -9.14 5.37 12.95
N LEU A 27 -9.79 6.03 13.91
CA LEU A 27 -9.59 5.79 15.34
C LEU A 27 -10.56 4.71 15.85
N PRO A 28 -10.30 4.10 17.02
CA PRO A 28 -11.23 3.16 17.64
C PRO A 28 -12.59 3.78 17.92
N GLY A 29 -13.67 2.98 17.85
CA GLY A 29 -15.03 3.43 18.16
C GLY A 29 -16.05 3.22 17.03
N GLY A 30 -15.67 2.59 15.92
CA GLY A 30 -16.60 2.06 14.91
C GLY A 30 -17.28 0.79 15.41
N GLY A 31 -18.53 0.55 14.95
CA GLY A 31 -19.30 -0.67 15.27
C GLY A 31 -19.01 -1.88 14.38
N HIS A 32 -17.90 -1.89 13.63
CA HIS A 32 -17.57 -2.92 12.66
C HIS A 32 -16.74 -4.05 13.24
N GLU A 33 -16.89 -5.24 12.64
CA GLU A 33 -15.95 -6.33 12.82
C GLU A 33 -14.54 -5.84 12.43
N VAL A 34 -13.57 -6.09 13.29
CA VAL A 34 -12.16 -5.80 13.03
C VAL A 34 -11.32 -7.06 13.17
N VAL A 35 -10.26 -7.13 12.38
CA VAL A 35 -9.24 -8.17 12.49
C VAL A 35 -7.98 -7.50 12.99
N SER A 36 -7.50 -7.88 14.17
CA SER A 36 -6.25 -7.33 14.71
C SER A 36 -5.05 -7.75 13.85
N GLY A 37 -4.00 -6.94 13.86
CA GLY A 37 -2.75 -7.31 13.18
C GLY A 37 -2.13 -8.57 13.79
N GLN A 38 -2.36 -8.85 15.06
CA GLN A 38 -1.94 -10.11 15.71
C GLN A 38 -2.72 -11.30 15.13
N ASP A 39 -4.04 -11.17 14.92
CA ASP A 39 -4.85 -12.21 14.27
C ASP A 39 -4.43 -12.43 12.82
N LEU A 40 -4.07 -11.37 12.09
CA LEU A 40 -3.49 -11.51 10.75
C LEU A 40 -2.23 -12.39 10.78
N LEU A 41 -1.33 -12.12 11.72
CA LEU A 41 -0.10 -12.91 11.90
C LEU A 41 -0.39 -14.35 12.36
N ALA A 42 -1.49 -14.58 13.10
CA ALA A 42 -1.92 -15.88 13.59
C ALA A 42 -2.71 -16.72 12.57
N GLY A 43 -3.09 -16.16 11.39
CA GLY A 43 -3.75 -16.95 10.34
C GLY A 43 -4.99 -16.32 9.72
N ALA A 44 -5.54 -15.23 10.26
CA ALA A 44 -6.73 -14.58 9.69
C ALA A 44 -6.50 -14.10 8.24
N ALA A 45 -5.25 -13.88 7.83
CA ALA A 45 -4.90 -13.55 6.45
C ALA A 45 -5.38 -14.61 5.43
N GLU A 46 -5.40 -15.90 5.81
CA GLU A 46 -5.94 -16.96 4.94
C GLU A 46 -7.44 -16.82 4.71
N GLN A 47 -8.18 -16.51 5.75
CA GLN A 47 -9.63 -16.35 5.68
C GLN A 47 -10.01 -15.13 4.80
N LEU A 48 -9.31 -14.01 4.98
CA LEU A 48 -9.51 -12.82 4.15
C LEU A 48 -9.15 -13.09 2.69
N MET A 49 -8.04 -13.80 2.46
CA MET A 49 -7.63 -14.18 1.12
C MET A 49 -8.61 -15.16 0.46
N ALA A 50 -9.20 -16.09 1.22
CA ALA A 50 -10.21 -17.01 0.70
C ALA A 50 -11.49 -16.29 0.28
N ARG A 51 -11.96 -15.31 1.07
CA ARG A 51 -13.09 -14.44 0.70
C ARG A 51 -12.78 -13.68 -0.59
N PHE A 52 -11.59 -13.10 -0.71
CA PHE A 52 -11.18 -12.36 -1.90
C PHE A 52 -11.05 -13.26 -3.14
N ALA A 53 -10.49 -14.47 -2.97
CA ALA A 53 -10.34 -15.43 -4.05
C ALA A 53 -11.69 -15.91 -4.62
N ALA A 54 -12.74 -15.94 -3.81
CA ALA A 54 -14.08 -16.29 -4.25
C ALA A 54 -14.65 -15.34 -5.33
N LEU A 55 -14.16 -14.11 -5.42
CA LEU A 55 -14.51 -13.16 -6.48
C LEU A 55 -13.86 -13.51 -7.84
N TYR A 56 -12.79 -14.29 -7.83
CA TYR A 56 -11.96 -14.60 -9.00
C TYR A 56 -11.69 -16.10 -9.07
N PRO A 57 -12.71 -16.94 -9.33
CA PRO A 57 -12.54 -18.38 -9.42
C PRO A 57 -11.49 -18.71 -10.49
N ASP A 58 -10.73 -19.76 -10.24
CA ASP A 58 -9.67 -20.29 -11.13
C ASP A 58 -8.52 -19.32 -11.45
N SER A 59 -8.41 -18.21 -10.73
CA SER A 59 -7.34 -17.23 -10.93
C SER A 59 -6.00 -17.66 -10.31
N ASP A 60 -4.90 -17.17 -10.88
CA ASP A 60 -3.55 -17.39 -10.34
C ASP A 60 -3.44 -16.86 -8.90
N ARG A 61 -3.11 -17.74 -7.95
CA ARG A 61 -2.99 -17.40 -6.52
C ARG A 61 -2.01 -16.25 -6.26
N ARG A 62 -0.93 -16.14 -7.03
CA ARG A 62 0.05 -15.05 -6.89
C ARG A 62 -0.54 -13.71 -7.29
N ALA A 63 -1.38 -13.71 -8.33
CA ALA A 63 -2.10 -12.52 -8.77
C ALA A 63 -3.13 -12.07 -7.74
N LEU A 64 -3.86 -13.01 -7.11
CA LEU A 64 -4.78 -12.72 -6.02
C LEU A 64 -4.06 -12.06 -4.84
N VAL A 65 -2.97 -12.65 -4.36
CA VAL A 65 -2.19 -12.08 -3.24
C VAL A 65 -1.59 -10.71 -3.62
N SER A 66 -1.08 -10.57 -4.84
CA SER A 66 -0.57 -9.29 -5.33
C SER A 66 -1.66 -8.22 -5.37
N MET A 67 -2.86 -8.54 -5.85
CA MET A 67 -3.97 -7.61 -5.90
C MET A 67 -4.46 -7.24 -4.50
N TRP A 68 -4.66 -8.23 -3.63
CA TRP A 68 -5.05 -7.99 -2.24
C TRP A 68 -4.05 -7.07 -1.53
N SER A 69 -2.74 -7.32 -1.72
CA SER A 69 -1.70 -6.46 -1.13
C SER A 69 -1.76 -5.02 -1.64
N GLN A 70 -2.12 -4.79 -2.90
CA GLN A 70 -2.27 -3.43 -3.44
C GLN A 70 -3.43 -2.68 -2.78
N TRP A 71 -4.56 -3.35 -2.53
CA TRP A 71 -5.68 -2.75 -1.81
C TRP A 71 -5.31 -2.43 -0.35
N HIS A 72 -4.67 -3.38 0.33
CA HIS A 72 -4.21 -3.15 1.70
C HIS A 72 -3.20 -2.01 1.79
N PHE A 73 -2.18 -2.01 0.94
CA PHE A 73 -1.19 -0.94 0.90
C PHE A 73 -1.79 0.40 0.44
N GLY A 74 -2.80 0.39 -0.42
CA GLY A 74 -3.55 1.59 -0.76
C GLY A 74 -4.23 2.22 0.46
N ALA A 75 -4.90 1.38 1.27
CA ALA A 75 -5.58 1.82 2.49
C ALA A 75 -4.62 2.25 3.62
N LEU A 76 -3.37 1.74 3.61
CA LEU A 76 -2.37 2.03 4.63
C LEU A 76 -1.38 3.11 4.20
N VAL A 77 -0.66 2.86 3.08
CA VAL A 77 0.53 3.65 2.70
C VAL A 77 0.14 5.06 2.28
N ILE A 78 -0.97 5.21 1.56
CA ILE A 78 -1.39 6.53 1.06
C ILE A 78 -1.71 7.48 2.21
N PRO A 79 -2.68 7.18 3.09
CA PRO A 79 -3.03 8.11 4.17
C PRO A 79 -1.92 8.25 5.22
N ALA A 80 -1.16 7.19 5.52
CA ALA A 80 -0.03 7.27 6.44
C ALA A 80 1.07 8.20 5.91
N THR A 81 1.43 8.06 4.64
CA THR A 81 2.43 8.94 4.00
C THR A 81 1.96 10.39 3.98
N ALA A 82 0.70 10.63 3.61
CA ALA A 82 0.14 11.99 3.62
C ALA A 82 0.15 12.59 5.03
N ALA A 83 -0.23 11.83 6.07
CA ALA A 83 -0.22 12.30 7.45
C ALA A 83 1.21 12.62 7.95
N ILE A 84 2.20 11.81 7.60
CA ILE A 84 3.60 12.05 7.94
C ILE A 84 4.13 13.31 7.24
N LEU A 85 3.87 13.45 5.94
CA LEU A 85 4.35 14.59 5.14
C LEU A 85 3.71 15.92 5.56
N LEU A 86 2.42 15.90 5.89
CA LEU A 86 1.63 17.11 6.16
C LEU A 86 1.51 17.44 7.66
N GLY A 87 1.69 16.46 8.52
CA GLY A 87 1.39 16.56 9.95
C GLY A 87 2.56 16.39 10.88
N ASP A 88 3.72 15.96 10.38
CA ASP A 88 4.88 15.60 11.21
C ASP A 88 4.49 14.65 12.36
N ARG A 89 3.74 13.58 12.03
CA ARG A 89 3.21 12.63 12.99
C ARG A 89 4.02 11.35 13.04
N ASP A 90 4.24 10.85 14.25
CA ASP A 90 4.77 9.50 14.53
C ASP A 90 3.59 8.55 14.78
N LEU A 91 2.97 8.10 13.69
CA LEU A 91 1.79 7.27 13.74
C LEU A 91 2.12 5.85 14.25
N PRO A 92 1.30 5.27 15.15
CA PRO A 92 1.48 3.90 15.65
C PRO A 92 0.98 2.88 14.62
N LEU A 93 1.79 2.64 13.59
CA LEU A 93 1.44 1.85 12.40
C LEU A 93 1.95 0.40 12.44
N GLU A 94 2.65 0.00 13.49
CA GLU A 94 3.18 -1.37 13.61
C GLU A 94 2.04 -2.38 13.46
N LEU A 95 2.29 -3.44 12.68
CA LEU A 95 1.26 -4.41 12.30
C LEU A 95 0.54 -5.03 13.51
N ASP A 96 1.26 -5.28 14.60
CA ASP A 96 0.72 -5.86 15.84
C ASP A 96 -0.08 -4.86 16.70
N ARG A 97 -0.04 -3.57 16.38
CA ARG A 97 -0.73 -2.49 17.11
C ARG A 97 -2.00 -1.99 16.44
N ILE A 98 -2.21 -2.33 15.18
CA ILE A 98 -3.37 -1.89 14.39
C ILE A 98 -4.44 -3.00 14.30
N ALA A 99 -5.59 -2.62 13.82
CA ALA A 99 -6.57 -3.57 13.30
C ALA A 99 -7.03 -3.13 11.91
N ILE A 100 -7.53 -4.07 11.13
CA ILE A 100 -8.15 -3.78 9.84
C ILE A 100 -9.67 -3.94 9.93
N VAL A 101 -10.40 -3.09 9.23
CA VAL A 101 -11.82 -3.26 8.95
C VAL A 101 -11.92 -3.98 7.61
N PRO A 102 -12.30 -5.26 7.57
CA PRO A 102 -12.45 -5.97 6.31
C PRO A 102 -13.76 -5.61 5.62
N GLN A 103 -13.75 -5.57 4.29
CA GLN A 103 -14.97 -5.66 3.49
C GLN A 103 -15.48 -7.10 3.47
N GLU A 104 -16.72 -7.30 3.06
CA GLU A 104 -17.33 -8.63 2.88
C GLU A 104 -16.42 -9.53 2.01
N ALA A 105 -15.88 -8.99 0.94
CA ALA A 105 -14.93 -9.66 0.05
C ALA A 105 -13.53 -9.90 0.64
N GLY A 106 -13.27 -9.57 1.90
CA GLY A 106 -11.98 -9.78 2.54
C GLY A 106 -10.91 -8.73 2.22
N LEU A 107 -11.24 -7.69 1.46
CA LEU A 107 -10.34 -6.55 1.22
C LEU A 107 -10.30 -5.61 2.43
N THR A 108 -9.20 -4.89 2.60
CA THR A 108 -9.09 -3.84 3.63
C THR A 108 -9.91 -2.61 3.24
N SER A 109 -10.91 -2.29 4.04
CA SER A 109 -11.71 -1.06 3.91
C SER A 109 -11.02 0.11 4.57
N ALA A 110 -10.56 -0.08 5.81
CA ALA A 110 -9.85 0.91 6.61
C ALA A 110 -8.87 0.23 7.57
N ILE A 111 -7.94 1.01 8.11
CA ILE A 111 -7.00 0.62 9.15
C ILE A 111 -7.35 1.39 10.42
N VAL A 112 -7.57 0.67 11.50
CA VAL A 112 -7.78 1.26 12.84
C VAL A 112 -6.42 1.44 13.49
N ILE A 113 -6.03 2.68 13.74
CA ILE A 113 -4.83 3.02 14.51
C ILE A 113 -5.23 3.37 15.96
N PRO A 114 -4.43 3.00 16.98
CA PRO A 114 -4.82 3.19 18.38
C PRO A 114 -5.01 4.67 18.76
N ASP A 115 -4.24 5.57 18.15
CA ASP A 115 -4.28 7.02 18.36
C ASP A 115 -3.70 7.77 17.14
N GLU A 116 -3.73 9.10 17.18
CA GLU A 116 -3.22 9.96 16.11
C GLU A 116 -1.69 10.12 16.09
N GLY A 117 -0.98 9.42 16.94
CA GLY A 117 0.46 9.57 17.11
C GLY A 117 0.87 10.90 17.74
N ALA A 118 2.06 10.93 18.30
CA ALA A 118 2.67 12.16 18.83
C ALA A 118 3.31 12.99 17.70
N ARG A 119 3.67 14.24 18.00
CA ARG A 119 4.63 14.97 17.17
C ARG A 119 5.96 14.24 17.19
N ARG A 120 6.62 14.18 16.06
CA ARG A 120 7.91 13.49 15.94
C ARG A 120 9.00 14.23 16.72
N CYS A 121 9.91 13.44 17.29
CA CYS A 121 11.20 13.93 17.77
C CYS A 121 12.25 13.79 16.63
N ASP A 122 13.24 14.67 16.61
CA ASP A 122 14.33 14.63 15.61
C ASP A 122 15.15 13.35 15.75
N GLY A 123 15.54 12.76 14.63
CA GLY A 123 16.56 11.71 14.56
C GLY A 123 16.13 10.38 13.94
N ASP A 124 14.88 10.00 14.02
CA ASP A 124 14.40 8.72 13.51
C ASP A 124 13.90 8.80 12.05
N ASP A 125 13.99 7.67 11.33
CA ASP A 125 13.38 7.54 10.02
C ASP A 125 11.86 7.70 10.13
N PRO A 126 11.26 8.72 9.49
CA PRO A 126 9.83 9.01 9.62
C PRO A 126 8.91 7.90 9.12
N PHE A 127 9.41 7.00 8.31
CA PHE A 127 8.65 5.92 7.71
C PHE A 127 8.95 4.55 8.30
N ALA A 128 9.78 4.46 9.36
CA ALA A 128 10.18 3.19 9.95
C ALA A 128 8.98 2.37 10.44
N ARG A 129 8.04 2.99 11.19
CA ARG A 129 6.84 2.29 11.68
C ARG A 129 5.95 1.79 10.54
N LEU A 130 5.85 2.56 9.46
CA LEU A 130 5.11 2.17 8.27
C LEU A 130 5.77 1.00 7.54
N PHE A 131 7.06 1.12 7.20
CA PHE A 131 7.71 0.13 6.35
C PHE A 131 8.31 -1.03 7.15
N ASP A 132 9.05 -0.75 8.20
CA ASP A 132 9.74 -1.79 8.97
C ASP A 132 8.78 -2.42 10.01
N GLY A 133 7.85 -1.61 10.58
CA GLY A 133 6.87 -2.06 11.56
C GLY A 133 5.61 -2.72 10.96
N HIS A 134 5.20 -2.36 9.74
CA HIS A 134 3.98 -2.89 9.14
C HIS A 134 4.23 -3.63 7.82
N VAL A 135 4.76 -2.94 6.81
CA VAL A 135 4.90 -3.51 5.46
C VAL A 135 5.82 -4.74 5.48
N ALA A 136 6.96 -4.66 6.15
CA ALA A 136 7.93 -5.76 6.20
C ALA A 136 7.36 -7.03 6.84
N PRO A 137 6.75 -7.01 8.05
CA PRO A 137 6.16 -8.20 8.64
C PRO A 137 4.98 -8.75 7.83
N LEU A 138 4.13 -7.89 7.24
CA LEU A 138 3.04 -8.34 6.38
C LEU A 138 3.57 -9.00 5.09
N VAL A 139 4.56 -8.41 4.44
CA VAL A 139 5.22 -9.00 3.27
C VAL A 139 5.83 -10.35 3.60
N ALA A 140 6.52 -10.46 4.75
CA ALA A 140 7.10 -11.73 5.20
C ALA A 140 6.03 -12.81 5.44
N LEU A 141 4.89 -12.42 6.07
CA LEU A 141 3.74 -13.29 6.27
C LEU A 141 3.19 -13.81 4.93
N LEU A 142 2.81 -12.89 4.04
CA LEU A 142 2.19 -13.23 2.76
C LEU A 142 3.13 -14.04 1.86
N ALA A 143 4.41 -13.70 1.82
CA ALA A 143 5.41 -14.42 1.04
C ALA A 143 5.56 -15.86 1.51
N ARG A 144 5.62 -16.09 2.83
CA ARG A 144 5.73 -17.42 3.44
C ARG A 144 4.46 -18.23 3.24
N GLN A 145 3.30 -17.67 3.56
CA GLN A 145 2.02 -18.37 3.62
C GLN A 145 1.48 -18.69 2.22
N PHE A 146 1.65 -17.77 1.27
CA PHE A 146 1.10 -17.90 -0.08
C PHE A 146 2.14 -18.20 -1.16
N ARG A 147 3.42 -18.34 -0.78
CA ARG A 147 4.55 -18.62 -1.69
C ARG A 147 4.68 -17.63 -2.83
N VAL A 148 4.50 -16.34 -2.53
CA VAL A 148 4.70 -15.23 -3.47
C VAL A 148 6.04 -14.55 -3.23
N SER A 149 6.59 -13.95 -4.29
CA SER A 149 7.85 -13.23 -4.17
C SER A 149 7.72 -12.01 -3.26
N PRO A 150 8.52 -11.86 -2.19
CA PRO A 150 8.52 -10.65 -1.38
C PRO A 150 8.86 -9.41 -2.22
N ARG A 151 9.69 -9.54 -3.27
CA ARG A 151 10.02 -8.42 -4.18
C ARG A 151 8.78 -7.88 -4.91
N LEU A 152 7.82 -8.75 -5.26
CA LEU A 152 6.58 -8.34 -5.88
C LEU A 152 5.74 -7.49 -4.92
N LEU A 153 5.60 -7.93 -3.67
CA LEU A 153 4.82 -7.25 -2.65
C LEU A 153 5.45 -5.89 -2.26
N TRP A 154 6.77 -5.86 -2.09
CA TRP A 154 7.51 -4.61 -1.87
C TRP A 154 7.37 -3.64 -3.05
N ALA A 155 7.41 -4.14 -4.29
CA ALA A 155 7.18 -3.30 -5.47
C ALA A 155 5.75 -2.74 -5.53
N ASN A 156 4.75 -3.44 -4.97
CA ASN A 156 3.40 -2.91 -4.83
C ASN A 156 3.37 -1.74 -3.82
N ALA A 157 3.93 -1.93 -2.63
CA ALA A 157 3.99 -0.88 -1.60
C ALA A 157 4.78 0.34 -2.08
N ALA A 158 5.95 0.12 -2.69
CA ALA A 158 6.82 1.19 -3.19
C ALA A 158 6.19 1.99 -4.33
N ALA A 159 5.47 1.34 -5.25
CA ALA A 159 4.78 2.05 -6.33
C ALA A 159 3.61 2.90 -5.83
N ILE A 160 2.94 2.48 -4.76
CA ILE A 160 1.89 3.26 -4.08
C ILE A 160 2.53 4.43 -3.33
N PHE A 161 3.60 4.18 -2.60
CA PHE A 161 4.33 5.23 -1.87
C PHE A 161 4.84 6.32 -2.81
N GLU A 162 5.50 5.93 -3.90
CA GLU A 162 6.01 6.84 -4.92
C GLU A 162 4.87 7.69 -5.54
N TRP A 163 3.74 7.05 -5.87
CA TRP A 163 2.57 7.76 -6.36
C TRP A 163 2.05 8.79 -5.35
N THR A 164 2.00 8.42 -4.06
CA THR A 164 1.53 9.32 -3.01
C THR A 164 2.41 10.58 -2.90
N LEU A 165 3.73 10.43 -3.05
CA LEU A 165 4.65 11.58 -3.04
C LEU A 165 4.35 12.58 -4.17
N GLN A 166 3.82 12.11 -5.30
CA GLN A 166 3.41 12.98 -6.42
C GLN A 166 2.08 13.68 -6.17
N GLN A 167 1.21 13.11 -5.31
CA GLN A 167 -0.10 13.69 -5.01
C GLN A 167 -0.06 14.73 -3.88
N VAL A 168 1.00 14.74 -3.07
CA VAL A 168 1.17 15.75 -2.02
C VAL A 168 1.96 16.92 -2.58
N PRO A 169 1.37 18.13 -2.66
CA PRO A 169 2.07 19.32 -3.11
C PRO A 169 3.32 19.59 -2.26
N ALA A 170 4.45 19.83 -2.91
CA ALA A 170 5.74 19.98 -2.22
C ALA A 170 5.75 21.18 -1.25
N GLU A 171 4.99 22.22 -1.55
CA GLU A 171 4.82 23.43 -0.72
C GLU A 171 4.03 23.17 0.57
N LEU A 172 3.24 22.10 0.63
CA LEU A 172 2.49 21.70 1.83
C LEU A 172 3.24 20.66 2.68
N ALA A 173 4.20 19.95 2.08
CA ALA A 173 4.94 18.90 2.74
C ALA A 173 6.09 19.47 3.57
N ASP A 174 6.37 18.85 4.73
CA ASP A 174 7.62 19.09 5.44
C ASP A 174 8.80 18.65 4.57
N ALA A 175 9.76 19.56 4.33
CA ALA A 175 10.88 19.34 3.41
C ALA A 175 11.79 18.18 3.88
N ARG A 176 11.94 18.00 5.20
CA ARG A 176 12.76 16.90 5.76
C ARG A 176 12.07 15.56 5.55
N MET A 177 10.75 15.51 5.78
CA MET A 177 9.95 14.30 5.56
C MET A 177 9.95 13.92 4.07
N LEU A 178 9.82 14.90 3.18
CA LEU A 178 9.88 14.66 1.74
C LEU A 178 11.25 14.17 1.29
N ALA A 179 12.34 14.74 1.83
CA ALA A 179 13.70 14.26 1.55
C ALA A 179 13.92 12.83 2.04
N ALA A 180 13.45 12.48 3.25
CA ALA A 180 13.53 11.13 3.79
C ALA A 180 12.72 10.13 2.93
N ALA A 181 11.52 10.53 2.47
CA ALA A 181 10.68 9.72 1.58
C ALA A 181 11.38 9.40 0.25
N ARG A 182 11.96 10.42 -0.40
CA ARG A 182 12.70 10.25 -1.66
C ARG A 182 13.90 9.33 -1.47
N LEU A 183 14.64 9.52 -0.39
CA LEU A 183 15.82 8.72 -0.09
C LEU A 183 15.50 7.22 0.04
N ARG A 184 14.32 6.84 0.58
CA ARG A 184 13.87 5.43 0.62
C ARG A 184 13.66 4.84 -0.78
N LEU A 185 13.31 5.63 -1.79
CA LEU A 185 13.12 5.15 -3.16
C LEU A 185 14.42 5.18 -3.99
N GLU A 186 15.37 6.04 -3.63
CA GLU A 186 16.59 6.32 -4.41
C GLU A 186 17.81 5.53 -3.93
N ARG A 187 17.82 5.06 -2.69
CA ARG A 187 18.92 4.24 -2.16
C ARG A 187 18.88 2.83 -2.74
N PRO A 188 19.95 2.32 -3.33
CA PRO A 188 20.05 0.93 -3.78
C PRO A 188 20.19 -0.06 -2.61
N LEU A 189 20.78 0.39 -1.49
CA LEU A 189 21.01 -0.40 -0.29
C LEU A 189 20.38 0.25 0.93
N GLU A 190 19.92 -0.57 1.87
CA GLU A 190 19.53 -0.15 3.21
C GLU A 190 20.77 0.22 4.05
N PRO A 191 20.60 0.92 5.20
CA PRO A 191 21.72 1.29 6.07
C PRO A 191 22.55 0.10 6.56
N ASP A 192 21.97 -1.08 6.66
CA ASP A 192 22.63 -2.34 7.06
C ASP A 192 23.32 -3.07 5.90
N GLY A 193 23.36 -2.47 4.70
CA GLY A 193 23.99 -3.03 3.50
C GLY A 193 23.12 -4.02 2.72
N ARG A 194 21.92 -4.36 3.20
CA ARG A 194 20.97 -5.18 2.44
C ARG A 194 20.42 -4.41 1.24
N ARG A 195 19.99 -5.15 0.24
CA ARG A 195 19.34 -4.57 -0.93
C ARG A 195 18.01 -3.91 -0.55
N ASN A 196 17.84 -2.66 -0.89
CA ASN A 196 16.56 -1.97 -0.76
C ASN A 196 15.57 -2.48 -1.81
N LEU A 197 14.48 -3.09 -1.36
CA LEU A 197 13.45 -3.65 -2.24
C LEU A 197 12.50 -2.59 -2.80
N MET A 198 12.55 -1.36 -2.28
CA MET A 198 11.80 -0.21 -2.79
C MET A 198 12.54 0.55 -3.89
N PHE A 199 13.86 0.29 -4.03
CA PHE A 199 14.71 1.01 -4.98
C PHE A 199 14.22 0.87 -6.42
N GLU A 200 13.97 2.01 -7.05
CA GLU A 200 13.48 2.08 -8.44
C GLU A 200 12.26 1.17 -8.72
N ALA A 201 11.32 1.04 -7.79
CA ALA A 201 10.10 0.25 -8.03
C ALA A 201 9.27 0.80 -9.21
N VAL A 202 9.41 2.09 -9.48
CA VAL A 202 8.85 2.81 -10.63
C VAL A 202 9.98 3.45 -11.42
N ARG A 203 9.84 3.47 -12.74
CA ARG A 203 10.77 4.07 -13.70
C ARG A 203 9.99 4.99 -14.64
N TYR A 204 10.71 5.91 -15.27
CA TYR A 204 10.17 6.89 -16.20
C TYR A 204 10.88 6.81 -17.55
N PRO A 205 10.69 5.71 -18.32
CA PRO A 205 11.19 5.66 -19.69
C PRO A 205 10.55 6.77 -20.53
N VAL A 206 11.33 7.32 -21.46
CA VAL A 206 10.82 8.32 -22.40
C VAL A 206 10.18 7.57 -23.57
N GLU A 207 8.90 7.81 -23.80
CA GLU A 207 8.12 7.25 -24.92
C GLU A 207 7.46 8.41 -25.67
N GLN A 208 7.68 8.45 -26.98
CA GLN A 208 7.18 9.55 -27.83
C GLN A 208 7.57 10.97 -27.34
N GLY A 209 8.72 11.09 -26.68
CA GLY A 209 9.24 12.34 -26.15
C GLY A 209 8.79 12.69 -24.73
N GLU A 210 7.88 11.92 -24.11
CA GLU A 210 7.35 12.18 -22.78
C GLU A 210 7.76 11.07 -21.79
N PRO A 211 8.05 11.41 -20.51
CA PRO A 211 8.33 10.41 -19.48
C PRO A 211 7.05 9.66 -19.12
N VAL A 212 7.06 8.35 -19.26
CA VAL A 212 5.94 7.48 -18.91
C VAL A 212 6.22 6.77 -17.59
N ARG A 213 5.33 6.95 -16.61
CA ARG A 213 5.41 6.26 -15.32
C ARG A 213 5.16 4.77 -15.50
N ARG A 214 6.16 3.92 -15.19
CA ARG A 214 6.11 2.48 -15.41
C ARG A 214 6.69 1.70 -14.24
N ARG A 215 6.00 0.65 -13.80
CA ARG A 215 6.50 -0.25 -12.75
C ARG A 215 7.71 -1.05 -13.25
N LYS A 216 8.66 -1.32 -12.35
CA LYS A 216 9.80 -2.20 -12.65
C LYS A 216 9.37 -3.68 -12.68
N LEU A 217 8.41 -4.08 -11.84
CA LEU A 217 7.88 -5.43 -11.75
C LEU A 217 6.38 -5.45 -12.08
N CYS A 218 5.98 -6.47 -12.84
CA CYS A 218 4.57 -6.70 -13.14
C CYS A 218 3.79 -7.04 -11.85
N CYS A 219 2.62 -6.44 -11.69
CA CYS A 219 1.72 -6.69 -10.55
C CYS A 219 0.87 -7.95 -10.70
N LEU A 220 1.01 -8.68 -11.82
CA LEU A 220 0.25 -9.89 -12.16
C LEU A 220 -1.27 -9.68 -12.35
N ARG A 221 -1.76 -8.44 -12.35
CA ARG A 221 -3.20 -8.14 -12.50
C ARG A 221 -3.82 -8.78 -13.73
N HIS A 222 -3.07 -8.89 -14.83
CA HIS A 222 -3.51 -9.50 -16.09
C HIS A 222 -3.83 -11.00 -15.98
N LEU A 223 -3.46 -11.65 -14.86
CA LEU A 223 -3.78 -13.06 -14.59
C LEU A 223 -5.11 -13.22 -13.80
N LEU A 224 -5.82 -12.12 -13.53
CA LEU A 224 -7.13 -12.14 -12.90
C LEU A 224 -8.21 -11.96 -13.96
N ALA A 225 -9.15 -12.89 -14.04
CA ALA A 225 -10.25 -12.83 -14.99
C ALA A 225 -11.13 -11.59 -14.72
N GLY A 226 -11.47 -10.87 -15.78
CA GLY A 226 -12.36 -9.68 -15.69
C GLY A 226 -11.71 -8.44 -15.08
N VAL A 227 -10.42 -8.47 -14.74
CA VAL A 227 -9.69 -7.31 -14.20
C VAL A 227 -8.91 -6.63 -15.32
N GLU A 228 -9.19 -5.34 -15.54
CA GLU A 228 -8.43 -4.55 -16.49
C GLU A 228 -6.94 -4.50 -16.14
N HIS A 229 -6.07 -4.51 -17.14
CA HIS A 229 -4.64 -4.35 -16.95
C HIS A 229 -4.29 -2.92 -16.48
N CYS A 230 -3.08 -2.73 -15.94
CA CYS A 230 -2.67 -1.47 -15.34
C CYS A 230 -2.21 -0.38 -16.35
N GLY A 231 -2.64 -0.47 -17.61
CA GLY A 231 -2.36 0.54 -18.64
C GLY A 231 -0.86 0.82 -18.85
N SER A 232 -0.50 2.08 -19.02
CA SER A 232 0.89 2.54 -19.19
C SER A 232 1.80 2.21 -18.01
N LEU A 233 1.24 1.97 -16.82
CA LEU A 233 1.99 1.58 -15.64
C LEU A 233 2.57 0.16 -15.74
N CYS A 234 2.05 -0.67 -16.67
CA CYS A 234 2.46 -2.06 -16.85
C CYS A 234 3.84 -2.19 -17.52
N PRO A 235 4.80 -2.93 -16.94
CA PRO A 235 6.08 -3.18 -17.59
C PRO A 235 5.95 -4.10 -18.83
N LEU A 236 4.82 -4.80 -18.98
CA LEU A 236 4.51 -5.71 -20.09
C LEU A 236 3.64 -5.04 -21.16
N HIS A 237 3.54 -3.74 -21.19
CA HIS A 237 2.60 -2.98 -22.03
C HIS A 237 2.63 -3.37 -23.51
N ALA A 238 3.77 -3.75 -24.05
CA ALA A 238 3.91 -4.19 -25.46
C ALA A 238 3.36 -5.61 -25.75
N GLY A 239 2.93 -6.36 -24.73
CA GLY A 239 2.49 -7.76 -24.88
C GLY A 239 1.16 -8.11 -24.20
N CYS A 240 0.55 -7.19 -23.46
CA CYS A 240 -0.76 -7.41 -22.85
C CYS A 240 -1.88 -7.09 -23.83
N THR A 241 -2.13 -7.95 -24.77
CA THR A 241 -3.43 -8.00 -25.47
C THR A 241 -4.46 -8.46 -24.45
N PRO A 242 -5.61 -7.77 -24.28
CA PRO A 242 -6.69 -8.29 -23.45
C PRO A 242 -7.10 -9.65 -24.01
N ALA A 243 -7.27 -10.65 -23.14
CA ALA A 243 -7.92 -11.89 -23.53
C ALA A 243 -9.30 -11.51 -24.09
N THR A 244 -9.46 -11.60 -25.38
CA THR A 244 -10.76 -11.42 -26.03
C THR A 244 -11.69 -12.45 -25.42
N SER A 245 -12.69 -11.98 -24.67
CA SER A 245 -13.82 -12.80 -24.29
C SER A 245 -14.49 -13.26 -25.58
N ASN A 246 -14.22 -14.48 -26.02
CA ASN A 246 -15.09 -15.16 -26.97
C ASN A 246 -16.41 -15.40 -26.24
N ALA A 247 -17.33 -14.45 -26.39
CA ALA A 247 -18.75 -14.71 -26.21
C ALA A 247 -19.21 -15.47 -27.46
N ALA A 248 -19.51 -16.73 -27.30
CA ALA A 248 -20.33 -17.52 -28.19
C ALA A 248 -21.51 -18.08 -27.39
#